data_95aeea8a40f475a1f7da83b00958f6e0
#
_entry.id   95aeea8a40f475a1f7da83b00958f6e0
#
_cell.length_a   1.000
_cell.length_b   1.000
_cell.length_c   1.000
_cell.angle_alpha   90.00
_cell.angle_beta   90.00
_cell.angle_gamma   90.00
#
_symmetry.space_group_name_H-M   'P 1'
#
loop_
_entity.id
_entity.type
_entity.pdbx_description
1 polymer ?
#
loop_
_entity_poly.entity_id
_entity_poly.type
_entity_poly.pdbx_seq_one_letter_code
_entity_poly.pdbx_strand_id
1 'polypeptide(L)'
;KIKLSGSSADVSGDGAALSGSTVTISKAGTYVISGKSDGLQIKVDAGDSDDVHIVLDGVTMTNTNAAINATKAGHVYLTLKDGTTNTLSDSSSNSDEDADAVIFSKGDLTINGSGTLNIDAKKNNGIKANDSLHMTGGTYKITSVGDAFNVNDELNITGTTMTIEAEEDAVKVDND
;
A
#
# COMPACT_ATOMS: atom_id res chain seq x y z
N LYS A 1 -9.59 12.32 -7.44
CA LYS A 1 -8.83 12.65 -6.20
C LYS A 1 -9.55 12.10 -4.99
N ILE A 2 -8.78 11.70 -3.98
CA ILE A 2 -9.28 11.17 -2.71
C ILE A 2 -8.62 11.99 -1.61
N LYS A 3 -9.40 12.76 -0.84
CA LYS A 3 -8.90 13.54 0.28
C LYS A 3 -9.41 12.92 1.59
N LEU A 4 -8.49 12.32 2.34
CA LEU A 4 -8.78 11.68 3.62
C LEU A 4 -9.01 12.72 4.72
N SER A 5 -10.00 12.47 5.60
CA SER A 5 -10.35 13.35 6.72
C SER A 5 -10.92 12.53 7.88
N GLY A 6 -10.06 12.09 8.81
CA GLY A 6 -10.47 11.23 9.93
C GLY A 6 -11.06 9.90 9.47
N SER A 7 -12.29 9.62 9.83
CA SER A 7 -13.03 8.40 9.43
C SER A 7 -13.80 8.55 8.10
N SER A 8 -13.56 9.63 7.34
CA SER A 8 -14.24 9.91 6.07
C SER A 8 -13.24 10.31 4.98
N ALA A 9 -13.71 10.37 3.73
CA ALA A 9 -12.95 10.87 2.60
C ALA A 9 -13.85 11.61 1.61
N ASP A 10 -13.33 12.70 1.03
CA ASP A 10 -13.93 13.33 -0.12
C ASP A 10 -13.39 12.69 -1.39
N VAL A 11 -14.25 12.01 -2.14
CA VAL A 11 -13.89 11.36 -3.39
C VAL A 11 -14.43 12.19 -4.55
N SER A 12 -13.53 12.62 -5.45
CA SER A 12 -13.88 13.38 -6.65
C SER A 12 -13.37 12.70 -7.91
N GLY A 13 -14.21 12.63 -8.94
CA GLY A 13 -13.98 11.91 -10.18
C GLY A 13 -14.57 10.51 -10.16
N ASP A 14 -14.47 9.81 -11.29
CA ASP A 14 -15.03 8.47 -11.47
C ASP A 14 -14.07 7.37 -10.99
N GLY A 15 -14.59 6.16 -10.80
CA GLY A 15 -13.82 4.95 -10.56
C GLY A 15 -13.39 4.73 -9.10
N ALA A 16 -13.76 5.63 -8.18
CA ALA A 16 -13.60 5.40 -6.75
C ALA A 16 -14.83 5.86 -5.97
N ALA A 17 -15.15 5.18 -4.87
CA ALA A 17 -16.26 5.51 -4.00
C ALA A 17 -15.96 5.15 -2.55
N LEU A 18 -16.42 5.99 -1.61
CA LEU A 18 -16.41 5.68 -0.18
C LEU A 18 -17.69 4.96 0.21
N SER A 19 -17.56 3.83 0.90
CA SER A 19 -18.65 3.09 1.53
C SER A 19 -18.20 2.60 2.91
N GLY A 20 -18.88 3.03 3.96
CA GLY A 20 -18.44 2.77 5.33
C GLY A 20 -17.03 3.29 5.57
N SER A 21 -16.13 2.40 5.96
CA SER A 21 -14.70 2.70 6.20
C SER A 21 -13.78 2.33 5.02
N THR A 22 -14.32 2.08 3.83
CA THR A 22 -13.54 1.65 2.67
C THR A 22 -13.74 2.58 1.48
N VAL A 23 -12.65 3.10 0.96
CA VAL A 23 -12.61 3.75 -0.35
C VAL A 23 -12.22 2.69 -1.38
N THR A 24 -13.18 2.28 -2.22
CA THR A 24 -12.93 1.28 -3.26
C THR A 24 -12.60 1.96 -4.58
N ILE A 25 -11.46 1.63 -5.17
CA ILE A 25 -11.05 1.97 -6.52
C ILE A 25 -11.44 0.80 -7.42
N SER A 26 -12.35 1.03 -8.37
CA SER A 26 -12.99 -0.01 -9.19
C SER A 26 -12.73 0.11 -10.68
N LYS A 27 -11.86 1.01 -11.13
CA LYS A 27 -11.53 1.23 -12.54
C LYS A 27 -10.07 1.61 -12.72
N ALA A 28 -9.53 1.33 -13.91
CA ALA A 28 -8.25 1.89 -14.35
C ALA A 28 -8.21 3.42 -14.23
N GLY A 29 -7.05 3.97 -13.95
CA GLY A 29 -6.86 5.42 -13.86
C GLY A 29 -5.88 5.86 -12.79
N THR A 30 -5.73 7.18 -12.63
CA THR A 30 -4.82 7.78 -11.65
C THR A 30 -5.59 8.40 -10.49
N TYR A 31 -5.28 7.94 -9.27
CA TYR A 31 -5.92 8.33 -8.03
C TYR A 31 -4.93 9.02 -7.10
N VAL A 32 -5.03 10.33 -6.98
CA VAL A 32 -4.20 11.10 -6.04
C VAL A 32 -4.88 11.07 -4.67
N ILE A 33 -4.17 10.52 -3.68
CA ILE A 33 -4.64 10.40 -2.30
C ILE A 33 -3.82 11.33 -1.42
N SER A 34 -4.51 12.09 -0.56
CA SER A 34 -3.87 13.03 0.37
C SER A 34 -4.64 13.11 1.68
N GLY A 35 -4.00 13.66 2.72
CA GLY A 35 -4.62 13.90 4.01
C GLY A 35 -4.42 12.78 5.02
N LYS A 36 -5.25 12.79 6.06
CA LYS A 36 -5.10 11.87 7.20
C LYS A 36 -6.37 11.10 7.47
N SER A 37 -6.22 9.81 7.76
CA SER A 37 -7.33 8.94 8.12
C SER A 37 -6.97 8.06 9.30
N ASP A 38 -8.00 7.77 10.11
CA ASP A 38 -7.98 6.80 11.16
C ASP A 38 -9.17 5.84 10.93
N GLY A 39 -8.84 4.61 10.52
CA GLY A 39 -9.79 3.54 10.24
C GLY A 39 -10.27 3.41 8.79
N LEU A 40 -9.82 4.24 7.83
CA LEU A 40 -10.14 4.03 6.42
C LEU A 40 -9.15 3.05 5.76
N GLN A 41 -9.69 2.21 4.87
CA GLN A 41 -8.93 1.37 3.96
C GLN A 41 -9.06 1.90 2.52
N ILE A 42 -7.97 1.88 1.77
CA ILE A 42 -8.01 1.99 0.31
C ILE A 42 -8.02 0.58 -0.27
N LYS A 43 -9.14 0.18 -0.86
CA LYS A 43 -9.28 -1.10 -1.56
C LYS A 43 -9.17 -0.88 -3.06
N VAL A 44 -8.36 -1.67 -3.75
CA VAL A 44 -8.36 -1.77 -5.21
C VAL A 44 -9.09 -3.06 -5.60
N ASP A 45 -10.18 -2.90 -6.36
CA ASP A 45 -11.02 -3.99 -6.85
C ASP A 45 -11.49 -3.61 -8.28
N ALA A 46 -10.55 -3.59 -9.20
CA ALA A 46 -10.72 -3.19 -10.59
C ALA A 46 -10.80 -4.39 -11.53
N GLY A 47 -10.77 -4.18 -12.84
CA GLY A 47 -10.73 -5.28 -13.83
C GLY A 47 -9.38 -5.99 -13.86
N ASP A 48 -9.35 -7.26 -14.27
CA ASP A 48 -8.10 -8.06 -14.35
C ASP A 48 -7.07 -7.49 -15.35
N SER A 49 -7.48 -6.59 -16.23
CA SER A 49 -6.61 -5.90 -17.18
C SER A 49 -6.47 -4.39 -16.90
N ASP A 50 -7.00 -3.94 -15.76
CA ASP A 50 -6.99 -2.52 -15.41
C ASP A 50 -5.70 -2.14 -14.67
N ASP A 51 -4.97 -1.17 -15.19
CA ASP A 51 -3.86 -0.55 -14.51
C ASP A 51 -4.36 0.56 -13.57
N VAL A 52 -4.05 0.42 -12.29
CA VAL A 52 -4.44 1.39 -11.25
C VAL A 52 -3.20 2.12 -10.74
N HIS A 53 -3.17 3.44 -10.95
CA HIS A 53 -2.09 4.30 -10.47
C HIS A 53 -2.54 5.08 -9.24
N ILE A 54 -1.94 4.80 -8.09
CA ILE A 54 -2.16 5.50 -6.82
C ILE A 54 -0.98 6.45 -6.57
N VAL A 55 -1.26 7.72 -6.39
CA VAL A 55 -0.24 8.72 -6.00
C VAL A 55 -0.47 9.11 -4.55
N LEU A 56 0.50 8.83 -3.68
CA LEU A 56 0.49 9.26 -2.28
C LEU A 56 1.06 10.67 -2.15
N ASP A 57 0.23 11.62 -1.76
CA ASP A 57 0.53 13.05 -1.64
C ASP A 57 0.40 13.52 -0.20
N GLY A 58 1.33 13.12 0.66
CA GLY A 58 1.33 13.49 2.07
C GLY A 58 0.22 12.76 2.87
N VAL A 59 0.16 11.45 2.73
CA VAL A 59 -0.85 10.59 3.36
C VAL A 59 -0.40 10.13 4.74
N THR A 60 -1.32 10.17 5.72
CA THR A 60 -1.19 9.43 6.98
C THR A 60 -2.42 8.55 7.16
N MET A 61 -2.23 7.24 7.20
CA MET A 61 -3.33 6.29 7.40
C MET A 61 -3.00 5.29 8.49
N THR A 62 -3.98 5.09 9.38
CA THR A 62 -4.01 3.99 10.32
C THR A 62 -5.28 3.18 10.05
N ASN A 63 -5.17 1.86 9.93
CA ASN A 63 -6.32 0.98 9.78
C ASN A 63 -6.19 -0.23 10.70
N THR A 64 -7.28 -0.94 10.94
CA THR A 64 -7.25 -2.21 11.67
C THR A 64 -6.54 -3.28 10.85
N ASN A 65 -6.87 -3.40 9.56
CA ASN A 65 -6.27 -4.31 8.59
C ASN A 65 -5.33 -3.54 7.65
N ALA A 66 -5.05 -4.07 6.46
CA ALA A 66 -4.23 -3.38 5.47
C ALA A 66 -4.72 -1.95 5.18
N ALA A 67 -3.82 -0.97 5.21
CA ALA A 67 -4.14 0.41 4.84
C ALA A 67 -4.45 0.51 3.33
N ILE A 68 -3.66 -0.21 2.52
CA ILE A 68 -3.89 -0.39 1.08
C ILE A 68 -4.04 -1.88 0.81
N ASN A 69 -5.19 -2.28 0.28
CA ASN A 69 -5.55 -3.66 -0.03
C ASN A 69 -5.95 -3.79 -1.50
N ALA A 70 -5.02 -4.22 -2.34
CA ALA A 70 -5.26 -4.44 -3.76
C ALA A 70 -5.65 -5.92 -4.01
N THR A 71 -6.95 -6.17 -4.02
CA THR A 71 -7.50 -7.52 -4.20
C THR A 71 -7.65 -7.91 -5.67
N LYS A 72 -7.72 -6.93 -6.58
CA LYS A 72 -7.92 -7.17 -8.01
C LYS A 72 -7.51 -5.95 -8.84
N ALA A 73 -6.58 -6.15 -9.77
CA ALA A 73 -6.19 -5.22 -10.84
C ALA A 73 -5.33 -5.98 -11.86
N GLY A 74 -5.10 -5.42 -13.03
CA GLY A 74 -4.06 -5.89 -13.94
C GLY A 74 -2.67 -5.59 -13.41
N HIS A 75 -2.46 -4.35 -12.97
CA HIS A 75 -1.24 -3.91 -12.28
C HIS A 75 -1.55 -2.74 -11.34
N VAL A 76 -0.91 -2.72 -10.18
CA VAL A 76 -1.00 -1.59 -9.25
C VAL A 76 0.32 -0.83 -9.21
N TYR A 77 0.25 0.47 -9.49
CA TYR A 77 1.36 1.39 -9.35
C TYR A 77 1.13 2.31 -8.16
N LEU A 78 2.07 2.35 -7.22
CA LEU A 78 2.06 3.23 -6.06
C LEU A 78 3.18 4.24 -6.18
N THR A 79 2.86 5.49 -6.44
CA THR A 79 3.84 6.57 -6.63
C THR A 79 3.95 7.41 -5.37
N LEU A 80 5.15 7.52 -4.83
CA LEU A 80 5.50 8.43 -3.73
C LEU A 80 5.81 9.80 -4.32
N LYS A 81 4.89 10.74 -4.18
CA LYS A 81 5.04 12.08 -4.73
C LYS A 81 6.27 12.78 -4.15
N ASP A 82 7.02 13.44 -5.02
CA ASP A 82 8.22 14.19 -4.64
C ASP A 82 7.97 15.19 -3.51
N GLY A 83 8.91 15.27 -2.56
CA GLY A 83 8.87 16.18 -1.43
C GLY A 83 7.80 15.84 -0.38
N THR A 84 7.10 14.70 -0.49
CA THR A 84 6.08 14.29 0.49
C THR A 84 6.58 13.16 1.39
N THR A 85 6.04 13.13 2.62
CA THR A 85 6.19 12.00 3.55
C THR A 85 4.83 11.35 3.73
N ASN A 86 4.78 10.05 3.50
CA ASN A 86 3.60 9.22 3.64
C ASN A 86 3.81 8.24 4.80
N THR A 87 2.80 8.00 5.61
CA THR A 87 2.87 7.08 6.75
C THR A 87 1.65 6.19 6.74
N LEU A 88 1.88 4.89 6.72
CA LEU A 88 0.84 3.86 6.71
C LEU A 88 1.08 2.89 7.86
N SER A 89 0.03 2.51 8.55
CA SER A 89 0.09 1.48 9.60
C SER A 89 -1.17 0.63 9.65
N ASP A 90 -1.01 -0.60 10.08
CA ASP A 90 -2.10 -1.45 10.53
C ASP A 90 -2.19 -1.46 12.07
N SER A 91 -2.91 -2.41 12.61
CA SER A 91 -3.10 -2.63 14.05
C SER A 91 -2.68 -4.05 14.43
N SER A 92 -2.28 -4.23 15.68
CA SER A 92 -2.00 -5.56 16.25
C SER A 92 -3.21 -6.50 16.25
N SER A 93 -4.41 -5.98 15.99
CA SER A 93 -5.65 -6.74 15.82
C SER A 93 -6.02 -6.98 14.34
N ASN A 94 -5.10 -6.77 13.40
CA ASN A 94 -5.29 -7.18 12.00
C ASN A 94 -5.60 -8.68 11.97
N SER A 95 -6.75 -9.05 11.39
CA SER A 95 -7.28 -10.41 11.33
C SER A 95 -7.51 -10.89 9.89
N ASP A 96 -7.06 -10.12 8.91
CA ASP A 96 -7.13 -10.50 7.50
C ASP A 96 -5.95 -11.45 7.22
N GLU A 97 -6.24 -12.74 7.07
CA GLU A 97 -5.23 -13.78 6.84
C GLU A 97 -4.67 -13.74 5.41
N ASP A 98 -5.42 -13.21 4.45
CA ASP A 98 -4.97 -13.08 3.06
C ASP A 98 -4.13 -11.80 2.87
N ALA A 99 -4.63 -10.68 3.40
CA ALA A 99 -3.99 -9.37 3.31
C ALA A 99 -3.32 -8.98 4.67
N ASP A 100 -2.46 -9.85 5.17
CA ASP A 100 -1.76 -9.74 6.45
C ASP A 100 -0.54 -8.79 6.38
N ALA A 101 -0.72 -7.62 5.79
CA ALA A 101 0.29 -6.60 5.60
C ALA A 101 -0.31 -5.19 5.70
N VAL A 102 0.53 -4.17 5.85
CA VAL A 102 0.08 -2.76 5.76
C VAL A 102 -0.27 -2.39 4.33
N ILE A 103 0.54 -2.85 3.36
CA ILE A 103 0.25 -2.77 1.93
C ILE A 103 0.20 -4.20 1.39
N PHE A 104 -0.93 -4.58 0.84
CA PHE A 104 -1.14 -5.87 0.20
C PHE A 104 -1.50 -5.69 -1.27
N SER A 105 -0.90 -6.52 -2.13
CA SER A 105 -1.32 -6.70 -3.53
C SER A 105 -1.43 -8.18 -3.87
N LYS A 106 -2.58 -8.57 -4.41
CA LYS A 106 -2.78 -9.93 -4.91
C LYS A 106 -2.02 -10.18 -6.21
N GLY A 107 -1.83 -9.15 -7.03
CA GLY A 107 -1.06 -9.19 -8.26
C GLY A 107 0.18 -8.31 -8.18
N ASP A 108 0.76 -8.04 -9.34
CA ASP A 108 1.96 -7.22 -9.49
C ASP A 108 1.81 -5.84 -8.85
N LEU A 109 2.82 -5.44 -8.10
CA LEU A 109 2.92 -4.13 -7.46
C LEU A 109 4.21 -3.44 -7.88
N THR A 110 4.09 -2.22 -8.37
CA THR A 110 5.24 -1.33 -8.58
C THR A 110 5.16 -0.14 -7.64
N ILE A 111 6.20 0.10 -6.85
CA ILE A 111 6.32 1.30 -6.01
C ILE A 111 7.43 2.18 -6.59
N ASN A 112 7.12 3.43 -6.89
CA ASN A 112 8.07 4.36 -7.48
C ASN A 112 7.95 5.78 -6.92
N GLY A 113 8.77 6.69 -7.45
CA GLY A 113 8.79 8.10 -7.04
C GLY A 113 9.96 8.44 -6.12
N SER A 114 10.02 9.69 -5.66
CA SER A 114 11.12 10.21 -4.84
C SER A 114 10.72 10.64 -3.44
N GLY A 115 9.45 10.48 -3.10
CA GLY A 115 8.93 10.76 -1.76
C GLY A 115 9.40 9.76 -0.70
N THR A 116 8.91 9.96 0.52
CA THR A 116 9.18 9.08 1.67
C THR A 116 7.95 8.25 2.01
N LEU A 117 8.17 6.96 2.34
CA LEU A 117 7.14 6.06 2.86
C LEU A 117 7.61 5.43 4.17
N ASN A 118 6.87 5.72 5.24
CA ASN A 118 7.00 5.07 6.53
C ASN A 118 5.91 4.02 6.69
N ILE A 119 6.28 2.80 7.05
CA ILE A 119 5.38 1.67 7.31
C ILE A 119 5.62 1.18 8.74
N ASP A 120 4.51 1.03 9.48
CA ASP A 120 4.50 0.45 10.81
C ASP A 120 3.51 -0.72 10.85
N ALA A 121 4.01 -1.92 10.60
CA ALA A 121 3.26 -3.17 10.56
C ALA A 121 3.25 -3.80 11.96
N LYS A 122 2.15 -3.59 12.68
CA LYS A 122 1.99 -3.96 14.10
C LYS A 122 1.55 -5.39 14.31
N LYS A 123 1.20 -6.10 13.24
CA LYS A 123 0.71 -7.48 13.33
C LYS A 123 1.57 -8.46 12.56
N ASN A 124 1.89 -8.17 11.30
CA ASN A 124 2.61 -9.09 10.45
C ASN A 124 3.50 -8.31 9.45
N ASN A 125 3.23 -8.39 8.16
CA ASN A 125 4.16 -7.92 7.12
C ASN A 125 4.03 -6.40 6.83
N GLY A 126 5.13 -5.79 6.41
CA GLY A 126 5.14 -4.41 5.92
C GLY A 126 4.45 -4.30 4.56
N ILE A 127 5.02 -4.95 3.56
CA ILE A 127 4.50 -5.02 2.18
C ILE A 127 4.45 -6.49 1.76
N LYS A 128 3.27 -6.93 1.28
CA LYS A 128 3.08 -8.27 0.73
C LYS A 128 2.55 -8.19 -0.69
N ALA A 129 3.19 -8.90 -1.60
CA ALA A 129 2.73 -9.09 -2.97
C ALA A 129 2.69 -10.59 -3.29
N ASN A 130 1.53 -11.08 -3.76
CA ASN A 130 1.40 -12.49 -4.13
C ASN A 130 1.97 -12.81 -5.53
N ASP A 131 2.31 -11.78 -6.29
CA ASP A 131 3.08 -11.88 -7.53
C ASP A 131 4.37 -11.07 -7.34
N SER A 132 4.80 -10.26 -8.30
CA SER A 132 6.06 -9.52 -8.25
C SER A 132 5.94 -8.15 -7.58
N LEU A 133 6.99 -7.74 -6.88
CA LEU A 133 7.17 -6.38 -6.34
C LEU A 133 8.38 -5.70 -6.98
N HIS A 134 8.14 -4.60 -7.69
CA HIS A 134 9.19 -3.76 -8.24
C HIS A 134 9.24 -2.42 -7.52
N MET A 135 10.42 -2.02 -7.04
CA MET A 135 10.61 -0.75 -6.34
C MET A 135 11.70 0.08 -7.00
N THR A 136 11.38 1.34 -7.32
CA THR A 136 12.34 2.25 -7.97
C THR A 136 12.32 3.62 -7.31
N GLY A 137 13.47 4.03 -6.75
CA GLY A 137 13.60 5.31 -6.05
C GLY A 137 12.91 5.33 -4.70
N GLY A 138 12.78 6.53 -4.11
CA GLY A 138 12.13 6.75 -2.83
C GLY A 138 12.98 6.45 -1.60
N THR A 139 12.48 6.92 -0.45
CA THR A 139 13.06 6.67 0.87
C THR A 139 12.04 5.91 1.71
N TYR A 140 12.46 4.80 2.32
CA TYR A 140 11.57 3.91 3.06
C TYR A 140 12.08 3.71 4.49
N LYS A 141 11.15 3.79 5.44
CA LYS A 141 11.37 3.28 6.79
C LYS A 141 10.27 2.26 7.09
N ILE A 142 10.65 1.00 7.31
CA ILE A 142 9.72 -0.10 7.56
C ILE A 142 10.04 -0.71 8.91
N THR A 143 9.04 -0.72 9.80
CA THR A 143 9.05 -1.50 11.04
C THR A 143 7.97 -2.56 10.91
N SER A 144 8.27 -3.83 11.20
CA SER A 144 7.32 -4.93 11.08
C SER A 144 7.51 -5.99 12.17
N VAL A 145 6.41 -6.58 12.63
CA VAL A 145 6.39 -7.75 13.51
C VAL A 145 6.67 -9.03 12.72
N GLY A 146 6.17 -9.11 11.48
CA GLY A 146 6.55 -10.16 10.51
C GLY A 146 7.66 -9.67 9.57
N ASP A 147 7.57 -10.09 8.31
CA ASP A 147 8.54 -9.71 7.28
C ASP A 147 8.37 -8.24 6.88
N ALA A 148 9.46 -7.54 6.57
CA ALA A 148 9.30 -6.21 5.98
C ALA A 148 8.77 -6.31 4.54
N PHE A 149 9.29 -7.25 3.77
CA PHE A 149 8.81 -7.62 2.43
C PHE A 149 8.51 -9.11 2.38
N ASN A 150 7.29 -9.47 2.00
CA ASN A 150 6.86 -10.84 1.74
C ASN A 150 6.34 -10.92 0.29
N VAL A 151 7.08 -11.56 -0.60
CA VAL A 151 6.82 -11.55 -2.05
C VAL A 151 6.87 -12.98 -2.57
N ASN A 152 5.90 -13.39 -3.40
CA ASN A 152 5.87 -14.77 -3.87
C ASN A 152 6.77 -15.01 -5.10
N ASP A 153 6.80 -14.10 -6.08
CA ASP A 153 7.51 -14.36 -7.34
C ASP A 153 8.87 -13.65 -7.40
N GLU A 154 8.88 -12.35 -7.57
CA GLU A 154 10.10 -11.57 -7.79
C GLU A 154 10.09 -10.28 -6.97
N LEU A 155 11.20 -10.01 -6.27
CA LEU A 155 11.47 -8.71 -5.67
C LEU A 155 12.62 -8.01 -6.39
N ASN A 156 12.33 -6.86 -6.99
CA ASN A 156 13.32 -6.04 -7.67
C ASN A 156 13.37 -4.63 -7.04
N ILE A 157 14.52 -4.26 -6.48
CA ILE A 157 14.71 -2.98 -5.78
C ILE A 157 15.87 -2.23 -6.42
N THR A 158 15.60 -1.01 -6.89
CA THR A 158 16.60 -0.18 -7.58
C THR A 158 16.53 1.28 -7.13
N GLY A 159 17.67 1.86 -6.77
CA GLY A 159 17.80 3.29 -6.50
C GLY A 159 17.01 3.78 -5.27
N THR A 160 16.74 2.91 -4.31
CA THR A 160 16.02 3.20 -3.08
C THR A 160 16.97 3.46 -1.91
N THR A 161 16.49 4.20 -0.91
CA THR A 161 17.12 4.30 0.41
C THR A 161 16.18 3.66 1.42
N MET A 162 16.67 2.65 2.18
CA MET A 162 15.82 1.89 3.10
C MET A 162 16.44 1.80 4.50
N THR A 163 15.57 1.91 5.50
CA THR A 163 15.83 1.50 6.88
C THR A 163 14.76 0.50 7.28
N ILE A 164 15.16 -0.71 7.66
CA ILE A 164 14.26 -1.82 7.98
C ILE A 164 14.54 -2.31 9.39
N GLU A 165 13.48 -2.47 10.18
CA GLU A 165 13.45 -3.11 11.48
C GLU A 165 12.33 -4.16 11.45
N ALA A 166 12.66 -5.42 11.15
CA ALA A 166 11.72 -6.55 11.09
C ALA A 166 12.03 -7.53 12.24
N GLU A 167 11.00 -8.07 12.89
CA GLU A 167 11.17 -9.11 13.92
C GLU A 167 11.38 -10.50 13.28
N GLU A 168 10.89 -10.70 12.04
CA GLU A 168 11.16 -11.87 11.20
C GLU A 168 12.16 -11.49 10.10
N ASP A 169 11.85 -11.70 8.83
CA ASP A 169 12.78 -11.44 7.75
C ASP A 169 12.68 -10.00 7.21
N ALA A 170 13.82 -9.36 6.94
CA ALA A 170 13.81 -8.10 6.21
C ALA A 170 13.27 -8.29 4.79
N VAL A 171 13.58 -9.44 4.17
CA VAL A 171 13.12 -9.82 2.84
C VAL A 171 12.84 -11.31 2.80
N LYS A 172 11.64 -11.67 2.44
CA LYS A 172 11.22 -13.04 2.13
C LYS A 172 10.68 -13.09 0.72
N VAL A 173 11.25 -13.95 -0.10
CA VAL A 173 10.78 -14.23 -1.46
C VAL A 173 10.59 -15.74 -1.59
N ASP A 174 9.35 -16.17 -1.81
CA ASP A 174 8.99 -17.56 -2.02
C ASP A 174 8.77 -17.80 -3.52
N ASN A 175 9.68 -18.53 -4.17
CA ASN A 175 9.49 -18.98 -5.55
C ASN A 175 8.82 -20.37 -5.53
N ASP A 176 7.54 -20.43 -5.81
CA ASP A 176 6.80 -21.68 -6.01
C ASP A 176 6.77 -22.10 -7.48
#